data_40a84148cbb81f8d3d38f1ae8d6b799b
#
_entry.id   40a84148cbb81f8d3d38f1ae8d6b799b
#
_cell.length_a   1.000
_cell.length_b   1.000
_cell.length_c   1.000
_cell.angle_alpha   90.00
_cell.angle_beta   90.00
_cell.angle_gamma   90.00
#
_symmetry.space_group_name_H-M   'P 1'
#
loop_
_entity.id
_entity.type
_entity.pdbx_description
1 polymer ?
#
loop_
_entity_poly.entity_id
_entity_poly.type
_entity_poly.pdbx_seq_one_letter_code
_entity_poly.pdbx_strand_id
1 'polypeptide(L)'
;MSASDKPLRMVTCGWCDTKVFIPGDLAPLATVPCSKCGHPIMMPKMLRQFELRSIIASGGYGTVYRAFDTVLERQVAVKLVKKEKMEDSLAMEGFYREARACARLNHTNIIHIYSFDEFEGQAYLVMELADHGSLDGRIEKQTRVSELHVLDIGVAIASALDLALKHNLLHRDIKPGNILFDSDNVPKLVDFGLARSVEAEPESAAVTDGTPYYVAPEKIKREKETF
;
A
#
# COMPACT_ATOMS: atom_id res chain seq x y z
N MET A 1 -38.32 20.30 14.78
CA MET A 1 -37.17 21.07 14.26
C MET A 1 -36.71 20.36 13.01
N SER A 2 -36.82 21.05 11.87
CA SER A 2 -36.69 20.49 10.51
C SER A 2 -35.26 20.03 10.17
N ALA A 3 -35.14 18.89 9.51
CA ALA A 3 -33.88 18.19 9.14
C ALA A 3 -33.25 18.71 7.82
N SER A 4 -33.31 20.04 7.55
CA SER A 4 -33.03 20.50 6.18
C SER A 4 -32.01 21.63 6.00
N ASP A 5 -31.14 21.94 6.96
CA ASP A 5 -30.21 23.06 6.77
C ASP A 5 -28.72 22.70 7.01
N LYS A 6 -28.34 21.49 6.67
CA LYS A 6 -26.92 21.11 6.67
C LYS A 6 -26.28 21.51 5.34
N PRO A 7 -25.11 22.20 5.37
CA PRO A 7 -24.43 22.58 4.14
C PRO A 7 -24.12 21.33 3.31
N LEU A 8 -24.46 21.37 2.02
CA LEU A 8 -24.11 20.30 1.08
C LEU A 8 -22.79 20.65 0.39
N ARG A 9 -21.92 19.67 0.26
CA ARG A 9 -20.66 19.77 -0.49
C ARG A 9 -20.78 18.97 -1.78
N MET A 10 -20.42 19.59 -2.90
CA MET A 10 -20.36 18.91 -4.19
C MET A 10 -19.01 18.21 -4.31
N VAL A 11 -19.02 16.92 -4.62
CA VAL A 11 -17.85 16.08 -4.86
C VAL A 11 -18.02 15.27 -6.14
N THR A 12 -16.93 14.90 -6.77
CA THR A 12 -16.94 14.02 -7.95
C THR A 12 -16.66 12.59 -7.50
N CYS A 13 -17.50 11.66 -7.89
CA CYS A 13 -17.28 10.24 -7.64
C CYS A 13 -16.07 9.76 -8.44
N GLY A 14 -15.05 9.22 -7.78
CA GLY A 14 -13.82 8.71 -8.43
C GLY A 14 -14.04 7.44 -9.26
N TRP A 15 -15.26 6.87 -9.28
CA TRP A 15 -15.57 5.67 -10.05
C TRP A 15 -16.38 5.96 -11.31
N CYS A 16 -17.39 6.83 -11.22
CA CYS A 16 -18.31 7.09 -12.34
C CYS A 16 -18.33 8.55 -12.79
N ASP A 17 -17.41 9.37 -12.31
CA ASP A 17 -17.21 10.80 -12.61
C ASP A 17 -18.47 11.69 -12.43
N THR A 18 -19.50 11.14 -11.78
CA THR A 18 -20.72 11.90 -11.50
C THR A 18 -20.48 12.86 -10.34
N LYS A 19 -20.87 14.11 -10.50
CA LYS A 19 -20.95 15.09 -9.43
C LYS A 19 -22.14 14.78 -8.53
N VAL A 20 -21.89 14.59 -7.23
CA VAL A 20 -22.91 14.30 -6.22
C VAL A 20 -22.81 15.28 -5.07
N PHE A 21 -23.93 15.54 -4.40
CA PHE A 21 -23.97 16.33 -3.20
C PHE A 21 -23.95 15.42 -1.99
N ILE A 22 -23.02 15.67 -1.08
CA ILE A 22 -22.88 14.95 0.18
C ILE A 22 -23.03 15.92 1.36
N PRO A 23 -23.44 15.44 2.57
CA PRO A 23 -23.47 16.28 3.75
C PRO A 23 -22.09 16.90 4.02
N GLY A 24 -22.02 18.20 4.18
CA GLY A 24 -20.76 18.93 4.39
C GLY A 24 -20.25 18.84 5.83
N ASP A 25 -21.04 18.31 6.75
CA ASP A 25 -20.71 18.07 8.16
C ASP A 25 -20.15 16.65 8.43
N LEU A 26 -19.91 15.86 7.38
CA LEU A 26 -19.27 14.55 7.52
C LEU A 26 -17.87 14.66 8.10
N ALA A 27 -17.56 13.78 9.05
CA ALA A 27 -16.23 13.70 9.62
C ALA A 27 -15.19 13.36 8.54
N PRO A 28 -13.95 13.89 8.66
CA PRO A 28 -12.87 13.48 7.79
C PRO A 28 -12.73 11.94 7.73
N LEU A 29 -12.46 11.40 6.56
CA LEU A 29 -12.38 9.96 6.24
C LEU A 29 -13.72 9.20 6.32
N ALA A 30 -14.83 9.82 6.74
CA ALA A 30 -16.15 9.21 6.63
C ALA A 30 -16.49 8.94 5.16
N THR A 31 -17.20 7.85 4.90
CA THR A 31 -17.61 7.46 3.55
C THR A 31 -19.12 7.49 3.40
N VAL A 32 -19.58 7.91 2.21
CA VAL A 32 -20.99 7.83 1.80
C VAL A 32 -21.08 7.14 0.44
N PRO A 33 -22.12 6.38 0.15
CA PRO A 33 -22.30 5.78 -1.16
C PRO A 33 -22.61 6.86 -2.21
N CYS A 34 -22.01 6.73 -3.40
CA CYS A 34 -22.40 7.53 -4.55
C CYS A 34 -23.86 7.27 -4.90
N SER A 35 -24.66 8.33 -5.05
CA SER A 35 -26.09 8.20 -5.38
C SER A 35 -26.35 7.58 -6.75
N LYS A 36 -25.34 7.56 -7.67
CA LYS A 36 -25.48 6.98 -9.00
C LYS A 36 -24.99 5.53 -9.11
N CYS A 37 -23.82 5.21 -8.55
CA CYS A 37 -23.18 3.90 -8.74
C CYS A 37 -22.95 3.12 -7.45
N GLY A 38 -23.27 3.69 -6.28
CA GLY A 38 -23.08 3.04 -4.97
C GLY A 38 -21.61 3.03 -4.49
N HIS A 39 -20.65 3.42 -5.33
CA HIS A 39 -19.23 3.43 -4.94
C HIS A 39 -19.00 4.37 -3.76
N PRO A 40 -18.20 3.98 -2.73
CA PRO A 40 -17.95 4.84 -1.57
C PRO A 40 -17.17 6.10 -1.96
N ILE A 41 -17.70 7.25 -1.56
CA ILE A 41 -17.06 8.56 -1.64
C ILE A 41 -16.58 8.92 -0.25
N MET A 42 -15.29 9.16 -0.09
CA MET A 42 -14.67 9.50 1.18
C MET A 42 -14.55 11.02 1.35
N MET A 43 -14.83 11.52 2.55
CA MET A 43 -14.52 12.91 2.92
C MET A 43 -13.00 13.07 3.01
N PRO A 44 -12.41 14.00 2.24
CA PRO A 44 -10.99 14.27 2.32
C PRO A 44 -10.54 14.68 3.71
N LYS A 45 -9.33 14.23 4.09
CA LYS A 45 -8.65 14.66 5.30
C LYS A 45 -7.30 15.25 4.92
N MET A 46 -7.00 16.43 5.45
CA MET A 46 -5.65 16.98 5.38
C MET A 46 -4.76 16.31 6.42
N LEU A 47 -3.59 15.88 5.98
CA LEU A 47 -2.49 15.39 6.82
C LEU A 47 -1.23 16.17 6.40
N ARG A 48 -0.93 17.27 7.11
CA ARG A 48 0.03 18.30 6.65
C ARG A 48 -0.33 18.77 5.23
N GLN A 49 0.57 18.61 4.24
CA GLN A 49 0.34 18.96 2.84
C GLN A 49 -0.39 17.85 2.03
N PHE A 50 -0.65 16.69 2.62
CA PHE A 50 -1.28 15.58 1.91
C PHE A 50 -2.79 15.59 2.10
N GLU A 51 -3.54 15.78 1.02
CA GLU A 51 -4.99 15.63 1.00
C GLU A 51 -5.35 14.16 0.72
N LEU A 52 -5.76 13.42 1.76
CA LEU A 52 -6.22 12.03 1.63
C LEU A 52 -7.59 12.01 0.94
N ARG A 53 -7.71 11.33 -0.23
CA ARG A 53 -8.87 11.42 -1.11
C ARG A 53 -9.71 10.15 -1.18
N SER A 54 -9.07 8.98 -1.21
CA SER A 54 -9.76 7.68 -1.27
C SER A 54 -8.91 6.59 -0.67
N ILE A 55 -9.55 5.51 -0.20
CA ILE A 55 -8.87 4.32 0.29
C ILE A 55 -8.46 3.48 -0.92
N ILE A 56 -7.20 3.03 -0.96
CA ILE A 56 -6.67 2.07 -1.93
C ILE A 56 -6.71 0.66 -1.33
N ALA A 57 -6.23 0.51 -0.09
CA ALA A 57 -6.15 -0.77 0.58
C ALA A 57 -6.23 -0.59 2.11
N SER A 58 -6.71 -1.62 2.81
CA SER A 58 -6.68 -1.67 4.28
C SER A 58 -6.18 -3.04 4.72
N GLY A 59 -5.19 -3.04 5.63
CA GLY A 59 -4.53 -4.25 6.11
C GLY A 59 -4.29 -4.25 7.63
N GLY A 60 -3.54 -5.23 8.10
CA GLY A 60 -3.24 -5.42 9.53
C GLY A 60 -2.48 -4.24 10.16
N TYR A 61 -1.53 -3.65 9.44
CA TYR A 61 -0.69 -2.56 9.93
C TYR A 61 -1.26 -1.16 9.72
N GLY A 62 -2.14 -0.98 8.72
CA GLY A 62 -2.62 0.35 8.39
C GLY A 62 -3.55 0.39 7.20
N THR A 63 -3.97 1.60 6.85
CA THR A 63 -4.78 1.89 5.66
C THR A 63 -3.99 2.76 4.70
N VAL A 64 -3.98 2.38 3.43
CA VAL A 64 -3.32 3.10 2.34
C VAL A 64 -4.36 3.95 1.63
N TYR A 65 -4.05 5.22 1.49
CA TYR A 65 -4.90 6.21 0.82
C TYR A 65 -4.24 6.73 -0.45
N ARG A 66 -5.02 6.94 -1.48
CA ARG A 66 -4.65 7.86 -2.55
C ARG A 66 -4.69 9.26 -1.98
N ALA A 67 -3.62 10.01 -2.13
CA ALA A 67 -3.51 11.37 -1.62
C ALA A 67 -2.94 12.31 -2.69
N PHE A 68 -3.17 13.60 -2.50
CA PHE A 68 -2.57 14.65 -3.31
C PHE A 68 -1.61 15.47 -2.44
N ASP A 69 -0.35 15.53 -2.84
CA ASP A 69 0.64 16.42 -2.25
C ASP A 69 0.39 17.83 -2.80
N THR A 70 -0.16 18.71 -1.98
CA THR A 70 -0.54 20.07 -2.38
C THR A 70 0.65 21.01 -2.57
N VAL A 71 1.83 20.64 -2.08
CA VAL A 71 3.08 21.40 -2.23
C VAL A 71 3.80 21.05 -3.53
N LEU A 72 3.90 19.75 -3.82
CA LEU A 72 4.57 19.26 -5.04
C LEU A 72 3.59 18.97 -6.18
N GLU A 73 2.30 19.26 -5.99
CA GLU A 73 1.22 19.12 -6.99
C GLU A 73 1.19 17.75 -7.67
N ARG A 74 1.38 16.67 -6.90
CA ARG A 74 1.42 15.31 -7.42
C ARG A 74 0.56 14.33 -6.63
N GLN A 75 0.17 13.23 -7.28
CA GLN A 75 -0.48 12.10 -6.63
C GLN A 75 0.55 11.25 -5.88
N VAL A 76 0.19 10.80 -4.70
CA VAL A 76 1.00 9.92 -3.85
C VAL A 76 0.12 8.88 -3.16
N ALA A 77 0.70 7.81 -2.65
CA ALA A 77 0.07 6.93 -1.70
C ALA A 77 0.52 7.29 -0.28
N VAL A 78 -0.42 7.33 0.66
CA VAL A 78 -0.13 7.58 2.08
C VAL A 78 -0.67 6.44 2.91
N LYS A 79 0.22 5.70 3.59
CA LYS A 79 -0.13 4.61 4.51
C LYS A 79 -0.20 5.16 5.94
N LEU A 80 -1.40 5.20 6.51
CA LEU A 80 -1.58 5.55 7.92
C LEU A 80 -1.42 4.29 8.78
N VAL A 81 -0.57 4.34 9.78
CA VAL A 81 -0.40 3.25 10.75
C VAL A 81 -1.61 3.21 11.68
N LYS A 82 -2.14 2.02 11.99
CA LYS A 82 -3.22 1.87 12.96
C LYS A 82 -2.76 2.25 14.37
N LYS A 83 -3.65 2.89 15.14
CA LYS A 83 -3.34 3.34 16.50
C LYS A 83 -2.88 2.20 17.41
N GLU A 84 -3.53 1.04 17.32
CA GLU A 84 -3.18 -0.15 18.09
C GLU A 84 -1.75 -0.64 17.81
N LYS A 85 -1.25 -0.39 16.59
CA LYS A 85 0.12 -0.72 16.20
C LYS A 85 1.13 0.34 16.63
N MET A 86 0.70 1.58 16.82
CA MET A 86 1.55 2.66 17.30
C MET A 86 1.88 2.52 18.78
N GLU A 87 1.00 1.90 19.58
CA GLU A 87 1.22 1.58 20.98
C GLU A 87 2.15 0.38 21.18
N ASP A 88 2.33 -0.46 20.17
CA ASP A 88 3.24 -1.59 20.15
C ASP A 88 4.63 -1.17 19.66
N SER A 89 5.57 -1.02 20.59
CA SER A 89 6.93 -0.58 20.28
C SER A 89 7.67 -1.51 19.31
N LEU A 90 7.43 -2.83 19.38
CA LEU A 90 8.05 -3.81 18.48
C LEU A 90 7.46 -3.71 17.06
N ALA A 91 6.14 -3.52 16.97
CA ALA A 91 5.49 -3.30 15.69
C ALA A 91 5.99 -2.01 15.02
N MET A 92 6.14 -0.92 15.78
CA MET A 92 6.66 0.34 15.27
C MET A 92 8.14 0.24 14.86
N GLU A 93 8.98 -0.43 15.66
CA GLU A 93 10.37 -0.67 15.27
C GLU A 93 10.47 -1.47 13.97
N GLY A 94 9.64 -2.50 13.81
CA GLY A 94 9.52 -3.27 12.57
C GLY A 94 9.14 -2.39 11.39
N PHE A 95 8.15 -1.52 11.55
CA PHE A 95 7.69 -0.59 10.53
C PHE A 95 8.77 0.45 10.14
N TYR A 96 9.49 1.02 11.12
CA TYR A 96 10.63 1.90 10.85
C TYR A 96 11.75 1.20 10.10
N ARG A 97 12.06 -0.03 10.48
CA ARG A 97 13.10 -0.85 9.82
C ARG A 97 12.75 -1.10 8.37
N GLU A 98 11.51 -1.49 8.08
CA GLU A 98 10.97 -1.67 6.73
C GLU A 98 11.10 -0.39 5.90
N ALA A 99 10.57 0.73 6.41
CA ALA A 99 10.62 2.00 5.72
C ALA A 99 12.06 2.42 5.37
N ARG A 100 13.01 2.26 6.30
CA ARG A 100 14.44 2.55 6.08
C ARG A 100 15.08 1.62 5.07
N ALA A 101 14.73 0.34 5.09
CA ALA A 101 15.24 -0.65 4.14
C ALA A 101 14.79 -0.32 2.72
N CYS A 102 13.48 -0.10 2.52
CA CYS A 102 12.92 0.24 1.21
C CYS A 102 13.41 1.60 0.70
N ALA A 103 13.56 2.61 1.56
CA ALA A 103 14.03 3.93 1.17
C ALA A 103 15.46 3.94 0.57
N ARG A 104 16.24 2.89 0.81
CA ARG A 104 17.59 2.70 0.22
C ARG A 104 17.56 2.05 -1.15
N LEU A 105 16.42 1.44 -1.53
CA LEU A 105 16.26 0.75 -2.79
C LEU A 105 15.72 1.72 -3.85
N ASN A 106 16.54 2.04 -4.82
CA ASN A 106 16.12 2.85 -5.97
C ASN A 106 16.09 1.97 -7.22
N HIS A 107 14.90 1.52 -7.61
CA HIS A 107 14.69 0.64 -8.74
C HIS A 107 13.30 0.87 -9.35
N THR A 108 13.22 0.86 -10.68
CA THR A 108 11.95 1.07 -11.41
C THR A 108 10.82 0.15 -10.97
N ASN A 109 11.14 -1.08 -10.57
CA ASN A 109 10.16 -2.09 -10.19
C ASN A 109 10.03 -2.29 -8.66
N ILE A 110 10.51 -1.35 -7.86
CA ILE A 110 10.27 -1.26 -6.42
C ILE A 110 9.51 0.03 -6.14
N ILE A 111 8.47 -0.05 -5.30
CA ILE A 111 7.74 1.14 -4.89
C ILE A 111 8.68 2.12 -4.16
N HIS A 112 8.72 3.36 -4.62
CA HIS A 112 9.60 4.34 -4.03
C HIS A 112 8.98 4.95 -2.77
N ILE A 113 9.72 4.97 -1.65
CA ILE A 113 9.33 5.64 -0.41
C ILE A 113 9.87 7.06 -0.43
N TYR A 114 8.99 8.04 -0.29
CA TYR A 114 9.34 9.46 -0.29
C TYR A 114 9.66 9.98 1.10
N SER A 115 8.84 9.65 2.09
CA SER A 115 9.05 10.07 3.48
C SER A 115 8.29 9.19 4.45
N PHE A 116 8.78 9.19 5.68
CA PHE A 116 8.08 8.71 6.86
C PHE A 116 8.04 9.85 7.87
N ASP A 117 6.88 10.10 8.47
CA ASP A 117 6.72 11.17 9.44
C ASP A 117 5.57 10.86 10.45
N GLU A 118 5.44 11.70 11.45
CA GLU A 118 4.35 11.68 12.43
C GLU A 118 3.70 13.06 12.51
N PHE A 119 2.38 13.10 12.56
CA PHE A 119 1.60 14.32 12.70
C PHE A 119 0.40 14.07 13.61
N GLU A 120 0.23 14.91 14.65
CA GLU A 120 -0.84 14.80 15.65
C GLU A 120 -0.95 13.39 16.26
N GLY A 121 0.18 12.75 16.56
CA GLY A 121 0.22 11.38 17.08
C GLY A 121 -0.19 10.31 16.07
N GLN A 122 -0.16 10.60 14.76
CA GLN A 122 -0.46 9.67 13.70
C GLN A 122 0.79 9.44 12.84
N ALA A 123 1.40 8.25 12.94
CA ALA A 123 2.51 7.87 12.06
C ALA A 123 2.00 7.54 10.65
N TYR A 124 2.73 7.97 9.63
CA TYR A 124 2.39 7.74 8.24
C TYR A 124 3.62 7.62 7.33
N LEU A 125 3.46 6.86 6.26
CA LEU A 125 4.45 6.66 5.21
C LEU A 125 3.92 7.24 3.91
N VAL A 126 4.73 8.05 3.23
CA VAL A 126 4.42 8.60 1.90
C VAL A 126 5.24 7.87 0.85
N MET A 127 4.59 7.39 -0.19
CA MET A 127 5.23 6.59 -1.23
C MET A 127 4.63 6.85 -2.61
N GLU A 128 5.30 6.34 -3.61
CA GLU A 128 4.85 6.31 -4.98
C GLU A 128 3.44 5.71 -5.09
N LEU A 129 2.61 6.26 -5.97
CA LEU A 129 1.27 5.75 -6.23
C LEU A 129 1.31 4.69 -7.32
N ALA A 130 0.91 3.46 -6.98
CA ALA A 130 0.71 2.36 -7.91
C ALA A 130 -0.72 1.82 -7.71
N ASP A 131 -1.69 2.41 -8.38
CA ASP A 131 -3.11 2.16 -8.15
C ASP A 131 -3.86 1.64 -9.38
N HIS A 132 -3.14 1.15 -10.39
CA HIS A 132 -3.68 0.48 -11.58
C HIS A 132 -3.89 -1.04 -11.36
N GLY A 133 -4.13 -1.42 -10.12
CA GLY A 133 -4.43 -2.79 -9.68
C GLY A 133 -3.19 -3.61 -9.36
N SER A 134 -3.44 -4.81 -8.83
CA SER A 134 -2.42 -5.82 -8.54
C SER A 134 -2.39 -6.89 -9.62
N LEU A 135 -1.30 -7.65 -9.69
CA LEU A 135 -1.22 -8.84 -10.54
C LEU A 135 -2.29 -9.87 -10.16
N ASP A 136 -2.59 -10.01 -8.87
CA ASP A 136 -3.66 -10.87 -8.36
C ASP A 136 -5.03 -10.47 -8.95
N GLY A 137 -5.39 -9.19 -8.84
CA GLY A 137 -6.63 -8.69 -9.41
C GLY A 137 -6.68 -8.76 -10.94
N ARG A 138 -5.54 -8.76 -11.64
CA ARG A 138 -5.49 -9.00 -13.09
C ARG A 138 -5.73 -10.47 -13.43
N ILE A 139 -5.15 -11.39 -12.67
CA ILE A 139 -5.36 -12.85 -12.82
C ILE A 139 -6.85 -13.17 -12.59
N GLU A 140 -7.46 -12.63 -11.53
CA GLU A 140 -8.88 -12.85 -11.25
C GLU A 140 -9.80 -12.36 -12.37
N LYS A 141 -9.51 -11.18 -12.94
CA LYS A 141 -10.35 -10.60 -14.02
C LYS A 141 -10.17 -11.26 -15.38
N GLN A 142 -8.96 -11.71 -15.70
CA GLN A 142 -8.61 -12.17 -17.04
C GLN A 142 -8.54 -13.70 -17.17
N THR A 143 -8.69 -14.43 -16.06
CA THR A 143 -8.56 -15.90 -15.97
C THR A 143 -7.17 -16.39 -16.39
N ARG A 144 -6.48 -15.71 -17.34
CA ARG A 144 -5.11 -15.98 -17.79
C ARG A 144 -4.40 -14.69 -18.19
N VAL A 145 -3.16 -14.54 -17.79
CA VAL A 145 -2.22 -13.54 -18.29
C VAL A 145 -1.40 -14.19 -19.42
N SER A 146 -1.09 -13.46 -20.48
CA SER A 146 -0.28 -14.02 -21.59
C SER A 146 1.12 -14.38 -21.12
N GLU A 147 1.72 -15.44 -21.69
CA GLU A 147 3.05 -15.91 -21.32
C GLU A 147 4.13 -14.83 -21.43
N LEU A 148 4.10 -14.04 -22.51
CA LEU A 148 5.04 -12.92 -22.70
C LEU A 148 4.92 -11.91 -21.58
N HIS A 149 3.69 -11.53 -21.21
CA HIS A 149 3.48 -10.56 -20.13
C HIS A 149 3.90 -11.11 -18.76
N VAL A 150 3.72 -12.42 -18.51
CA VAL A 150 4.24 -13.08 -17.31
C VAL A 150 5.76 -13.04 -17.27
N LEU A 151 6.43 -13.29 -18.39
CA LEU A 151 7.88 -13.22 -18.51
C LEU A 151 8.41 -11.81 -18.25
N ASP A 152 7.77 -10.79 -18.84
CA ASP A 152 8.15 -9.39 -18.63
C ASP A 152 8.05 -9.00 -17.15
N ILE A 153 6.93 -9.35 -16.49
CA ILE A 153 6.75 -9.12 -15.05
C ILE A 153 7.81 -9.90 -14.27
N GLY A 154 8.04 -11.18 -14.61
CA GLY A 154 9.01 -12.04 -13.94
C GLY A 154 10.41 -11.46 -13.97
N VAL A 155 10.88 -11.00 -15.14
CA VAL A 155 12.19 -10.35 -15.31
C VAL A 155 12.27 -9.06 -14.50
N ALA A 156 11.22 -8.22 -14.54
CA ALA A 156 11.17 -6.97 -13.81
C ALA A 156 11.27 -7.18 -12.29
N ILE A 157 10.51 -8.15 -11.75
CA ILE A 157 10.52 -8.46 -10.32
C ILE A 157 11.82 -9.16 -9.92
N ALA A 158 12.37 -10.06 -10.74
CA ALA A 158 13.67 -10.67 -10.47
C ALA A 158 14.80 -9.63 -10.39
N SER A 159 14.78 -8.63 -11.28
CA SER A 159 15.73 -7.49 -11.23
C SER A 159 15.59 -6.67 -9.94
N ALA A 160 14.35 -6.44 -9.49
CA ALA A 160 14.07 -5.75 -8.22
C ALA A 160 14.61 -6.54 -7.01
N LEU A 161 14.42 -7.86 -7.03
CA LEU A 161 14.90 -8.75 -5.97
C LEU A 161 16.43 -8.88 -5.97
N ASP A 162 17.08 -8.87 -7.13
CA ASP A 162 18.55 -8.84 -7.23
C ASP A 162 19.14 -7.58 -6.58
N LEU A 163 18.50 -6.41 -6.79
CA LEU A 163 18.89 -5.19 -6.08
C LEU A 163 18.68 -5.32 -4.57
N ALA A 164 17.53 -5.84 -4.13
CA ALA A 164 17.27 -6.04 -2.70
C ALA A 164 18.32 -6.95 -2.06
N LEU A 165 18.71 -8.04 -2.74
CA LEU A 165 19.78 -8.94 -2.30
C LEU A 165 21.11 -8.24 -2.16
N LYS A 166 21.52 -7.40 -3.13
CA LYS A 166 22.75 -6.59 -3.04
C LYS A 166 22.78 -5.65 -1.83
N HIS A 167 21.60 -5.33 -1.30
CA HIS A 167 21.42 -4.59 -0.05
C HIS A 167 21.17 -5.50 1.18
N ASN A 168 21.42 -6.81 1.06
CA ASN A 168 21.21 -7.82 2.10
C ASN A 168 19.76 -7.88 2.60
N LEU A 169 18.76 -7.67 1.72
CA LEU A 169 17.35 -7.70 2.04
C LEU A 169 16.64 -8.86 1.33
N LEU A 170 15.91 -9.65 2.10
CA LEU A 170 14.96 -10.65 1.61
C LEU A 170 13.54 -10.12 1.76
N HIS A 171 12.73 -10.17 0.70
CA HIS A 171 11.36 -9.67 0.70
C HIS A 171 10.42 -10.51 1.58
N ARG A 172 10.49 -11.84 1.48
CA ARG A 172 9.77 -12.85 2.29
C ARG A 172 8.26 -12.95 2.11
N ASP A 173 7.65 -12.10 1.28
CA ASP A 173 6.20 -12.15 0.97
C ASP A 173 5.95 -11.88 -0.53
N ILE A 174 6.67 -12.62 -1.39
CA ILE A 174 6.46 -12.52 -2.84
C ILE A 174 5.16 -13.23 -3.20
N LYS A 175 4.20 -12.45 -3.72
CA LYS A 175 2.90 -12.94 -4.18
C LYS A 175 2.30 -11.97 -5.20
N PRO A 176 1.35 -12.42 -6.03
CA PRO A 176 0.71 -11.54 -7.02
C PRO A 176 0.03 -10.30 -6.41
N GLY A 177 -0.48 -10.38 -5.19
CA GLY A 177 -1.08 -9.24 -4.48
C GLY A 177 -0.08 -8.14 -4.12
N ASN A 178 1.23 -8.46 -4.01
CA ASN A 178 2.31 -7.52 -3.71
C ASN A 178 3.03 -7.00 -4.97
N ILE A 179 2.51 -7.29 -6.16
CA ILE A 179 2.96 -6.72 -7.43
C ILE A 179 1.85 -5.80 -7.93
N LEU A 180 2.03 -4.49 -7.75
CA LEU A 180 1.09 -3.46 -8.19
C LEU A 180 1.54 -2.89 -9.54
N PHE A 181 0.66 -2.12 -10.17
CA PHE A 181 0.98 -1.42 -11.41
C PHE A 181 0.76 0.08 -11.23
N ASP A 182 1.68 0.88 -11.75
CA ASP A 182 1.53 2.33 -11.84
C ASP A 182 0.71 2.76 -13.08
N SER A 183 0.59 4.09 -13.31
CA SER A 183 -0.14 4.66 -14.45
C SER A 183 0.43 4.26 -15.82
N ASP A 184 1.72 3.97 -15.89
CA ASP A 184 2.41 3.56 -17.10
C ASP A 184 2.44 2.03 -17.27
N ASN A 185 1.68 1.33 -16.41
CA ASN A 185 1.58 -0.13 -16.42
C ASN A 185 2.88 -0.86 -16.04
N VAL A 186 3.80 -0.16 -15.35
CA VAL A 186 5.05 -0.73 -14.86
C VAL A 186 4.78 -1.54 -13.58
N PRO A 187 5.24 -2.80 -13.48
CA PRO A 187 5.09 -3.58 -12.27
C PRO A 187 5.98 -3.05 -11.15
N LYS A 188 5.41 -2.87 -9.97
CA LYS A 188 6.04 -2.36 -8.75
C LYS A 188 5.91 -3.36 -7.63
N LEU A 189 7.02 -3.84 -7.10
CA LEU A 189 7.05 -4.67 -5.90
C LEU A 189 6.82 -3.78 -4.68
N VAL A 190 5.84 -4.16 -3.86
CA VAL A 190 5.43 -3.43 -2.65
C VAL A 190 5.50 -4.32 -1.43
N ASP A 191 5.39 -3.71 -0.25
CA ASP A 191 5.20 -4.42 1.04
C ASP A 191 6.41 -5.27 1.45
N PHE A 192 7.54 -4.62 1.67
CA PHE A 192 8.72 -5.23 2.32
C PHE A 192 8.50 -5.44 3.84
N GLY A 193 7.24 -5.53 4.32
CA GLY A 193 6.85 -5.60 5.72
C GLY A 193 7.38 -6.81 6.47
N LEU A 194 7.73 -7.87 5.75
CA LEU A 194 8.41 -9.04 6.28
C LEU A 194 9.90 -9.06 5.90
N ALA A 195 10.39 -8.03 5.18
CA ALA A 195 11.78 -7.99 4.76
C ALA A 195 12.72 -7.92 5.96
N ARG A 196 13.74 -8.77 5.95
CA ARG A 196 14.80 -8.81 6.97
C ARG A 196 16.15 -8.88 6.31
N SER A 197 17.18 -8.43 7.03
CA SER A 197 18.57 -8.70 6.63
C SER A 197 18.80 -10.21 6.53
N VAL A 198 19.56 -10.63 5.53
CA VAL A 198 20.01 -12.02 5.35
C VAL A 198 20.76 -12.55 6.59
N GLU A 199 21.38 -11.65 7.35
CA GLU A 199 22.15 -11.96 8.57
C GLU A 199 21.28 -12.06 9.84
N ALA A 200 19.99 -11.68 9.76
CA ALA A 200 19.10 -11.77 10.92
C ALA A 200 18.83 -13.23 11.26
N GLU A 201 19.05 -13.59 12.54
CA GLU A 201 18.73 -14.93 13.05
C GLU A 201 17.25 -15.27 12.79
N PRO A 202 16.92 -16.55 12.52
CA PRO A 202 15.55 -16.99 12.39
C PRO A 202 14.85 -16.79 13.73
N GLU A 203 14.00 -15.79 13.84
CA GLU A 203 13.07 -15.69 14.98
C GLU A 203 12.13 -16.89 14.94
N SER A 204 11.75 -17.35 16.15
CA SER A 204 10.70 -18.35 16.40
C SER A 204 9.30 -17.84 15.99
N ALA A 205 9.22 -16.89 15.07
CA ALA A 205 7.97 -16.35 14.57
C ALA A 205 7.14 -17.48 13.96
N ALA A 206 5.93 -17.60 14.45
CA ALA A 206 4.97 -18.58 13.98
C ALA A 206 4.86 -18.51 12.44
N VAL A 207 4.67 -19.66 11.81
CA VAL A 207 4.43 -19.84 10.34
C VAL A 207 3.24 -19.00 9.82
N THR A 208 2.61 -18.21 10.68
CA THR A 208 1.45 -17.36 10.42
C THR A 208 1.74 -16.05 9.70
N ASP A 209 3.01 -15.63 9.60
CA ASP A 209 3.36 -14.41 8.87
C ASP A 209 3.58 -14.69 7.38
N GLY A 210 2.58 -14.46 6.57
CA GLY A 210 2.59 -14.63 5.13
C GLY A 210 1.29 -15.27 4.61
N THR A 211 1.08 -15.19 3.29
CA THR A 211 -0.05 -15.85 2.63
C THR A 211 0.27 -17.34 2.47
N PRO A 212 -0.47 -18.28 3.09
CA PRO A 212 -0.08 -19.70 3.20
C PRO A 212 0.32 -20.37 1.88
N TYR A 213 -0.29 -19.96 0.77
CA TYR A 213 -0.06 -20.55 -0.56
C TYR A 213 1.27 -20.15 -1.22
N TYR A 214 1.94 -19.12 -0.71
CA TYR A 214 3.18 -18.56 -1.29
C TYR A 214 4.37 -18.66 -0.34
N VAL A 215 4.22 -19.40 0.76
CA VAL A 215 5.30 -19.58 1.74
C VAL A 215 6.37 -20.49 1.16
N ALA A 216 7.62 -20.05 1.21
CA ALA A 216 8.76 -20.84 0.74
C ALA A 216 8.95 -22.13 1.56
N PRO A 217 9.36 -23.25 0.93
CA PRO A 217 9.52 -24.54 1.59
C PRO A 217 10.45 -24.49 2.81
N GLU A 218 11.56 -23.76 2.72
CA GLU A 218 12.53 -23.56 3.79
C GLU A 218 11.89 -22.87 5.01
N LYS A 219 10.98 -21.90 4.79
CA LYS A 219 10.26 -21.24 5.87
C LYS A 219 9.29 -22.20 6.58
N ILE A 220 8.62 -23.08 5.82
CA ILE A 220 7.74 -24.12 6.38
C ILE A 220 8.55 -25.08 7.23
N LYS A 221 9.74 -25.46 6.76
CA LYS A 221 10.66 -26.38 7.44
C LYS A 221 11.46 -25.72 8.57
N ARG A 222 11.35 -24.40 8.74
CA ARG A 222 12.16 -23.60 9.67
C ARG A 222 13.66 -23.70 9.42
N GLU A 223 14.04 -23.86 8.17
CA GLU A 223 15.42 -23.82 7.71
C GLU A 223 15.87 -22.38 7.50
N LYS A 224 17.20 -22.18 7.37
CA LYS A 224 17.75 -20.86 7.06
C LYS A 224 17.26 -20.41 5.68
N GLU A 225 16.61 -19.26 5.63
CA GLU A 225 16.20 -18.66 4.37
C GLU A 225 17.43 -18.16 3.62
N THR A 226 17.57 -18.55 2.37
CA THR A 226 18.65 -18.17 1.45
C THR A 226 18.05 -17.77 0.12
N PHE A 227 18.87 -17.16 -0.73
CA PHE A 227 18.55 -16.98 -2.15
C PHE A 227 18.85 -18.25 -2.94
#